data_b48c7b625c3e2ba33ffc36cbe33bec65
#
_entry.id   b48c7b625c3e2ba33ffc36cbe33bec65
#
_cell.length_a   1.000
_cell.length_b   1.000
_cell.length_c   1.000
_cell.angle_alpha   90.00
_cell.angle_beta   90.00
_cell.angle_gamma   90.00
#
_symmetry.space_group_name_H-M   'P 1'
#
loop_
_entity.id
_entity.type
_entity.pdbx_description
1 polymer ?
#
loop_
_entity_poly.entity_id
_entity_poly.type
_entity_poly.pdbx_seq_one_letter_code
_entity_poly.pdbx_strand_id
1 'polypeptide(L)'
;MLWIRNGAVDVATRDDEIGILMDIGALDVKERIQNPNTKVIVLTEDEITTPLSAVLQSSGFDLAKTSILPSFGLSAMKQLRPLVNMIQKTNPKAKIVVHRDRDFLFDDEVEEWKVAVRKLGVEPYVTSGRDIESTFLNAAQLSQLNPELKPERFEKLISKVGGDLHLATQVDYVNGRIDYLRKKGEQVNAGAISAEATKSIADNGRKFYGKTVLRAVRGQFQKDHGKNLIVYSASAALKDDSLGVVAQKAF
;
A
#
# COMPACT_ATOMS: atom_id res chain seq x y z
N MET A 1 -28.31 9.07 -5.93
CA MET A 1 -28.19 10.27 -5.08
C MET A 1 -28.88 11.41 -5.80
N LEU A 2 -29.65 12.27 -5.10
CA LEU A 2 -30.20 13.50 -5.69
C LEU A 2 -29.27 14.65 -5.39
N TRP A 3 -28.92 15.42 -6.40
CA TRP A 3 -28.00 16.55 -6.30
C TRP A 3 -28.70 17.85 -6.70
N ILE A 4 -28.44 18.91 -5.95
CA ILE A 4 -28.97 20.25 -6.29
C ILE A 4 -27.83 21.07 -6.89
N ARG A 5 -27.94 21.37 -8.18
CA ARG A 5 -26.96 22.20 -8.89
C ARG A 5 -27.69 23.39 -9.52
N ASN A 6 -27.24 24.60 -9.23
CA ASN A 6 -27.86 25.86 -9.75
C ASN A 6 -29.38 25.94 -9.51
N GLY A 7 -29.85 25.41 -8.35
CA GLY A 7 -31.26 25.45 -7.97
C GLY A 7 -32.15 24.38 -8.63
N ALA A 8 -31.60 23.48 -9.42
CA ALA A 8 -32.31 22.32 -10.01
C ALA A 8 -31.89 21.03 -9.30
N VAL A 9 -32.87 20.13 -9.12
CA VAL A 9 -32.61 18.78 -8.60
C VAL A 9 -32.31 17.87 -9.79
N ASP A 10 -31.12 17.28 -9.78
CA ASP A 10 -30.70 16.33 -10.80
C ASP A 10 -30.43 14.95 -10.20
N VAL A 11 -30.56 13.89 -11.01
CA VAL A 11 -30.19 12.53 -10.61
C VAL A 11 -28.74 12.33 -10.99
N ALA A 12 -27.86 12.38 -10.00
CA ALA A 12 -26.44 12.17 -10.21
C ALA A 12 -26.17 10.80 -10.84
N THR A 13 -25.51 10.80 -11.96
CA THR A 13 -24.89 9.59 -12.53
C THR A 13 -23.74 9.15 -11.65
N ARG A 14 -23.20 7.95 -11.86
CA ARG A 14 -22.08 7.43 -11.08
C ARG A 14 -20.79 8.26 -11.29
N ASP A 15 -20.63 8.89 -12.46
CA ASP A 15 -19.52 9.79 -12.75
C ASP A 15 -19.70 11.15 -12.04
N ASP A 16 -20.96 11.58 -11.87
CA ASP A 16 -21.31 12.79 -11.09
C ASP A 16 -21.12 12.56 -9.59
N GLU A 17 -21.36 11.35 -9.07
CA GLU A 17 -21.12 11.03 -7.65
C GLU A 17 -19.65 11.22 -7.25
N ILE A 18 -18.70 10.86 -8.14
CA ILE A 18 -17.28 11.11 -7.92
C ILE A 18 -17.00 12.61 -7.94
N GLY A 19 -17.56 13.34 -8.91
CA GLY A 19 -17.48 14.80 -8.98
C GLY A 19 -18.02 15.48 -7.71
N ILE A 20 -19.13 15.01 -7.19
CA ILE A 20 -19.76 15.52 -5.95
C ILE A 20 -18.89 15.25 -4.73
N LEU A 21 -18.33 14.03 -4.61
CA LEU A 21 -17.41 13.69 -3.51
C LEU A 21 -16.15 14.56 -3.55
N MET A 22 -15.69 14.90 -4.76
CA MET A 22 -14.57 15.82 -4.96
C MET A 22 -14.95 17.27 -4.64
N ASP A 23 -16.16 17.70 -4.97
CA ASP A 23 -16.63 19.07 -4.67
C ASP A 23 -16.93 19.29 -3.18
N ILE A 24 -17.31 18.25 -2.44
CA ILE A 24 -17.70 18.35 -1.02
C ILE A 24 -16.50 18.25 -0.06
N GLY A 25 -15.42 17.58 -0.44
CA GLY A 25 -14.33 17.33 0.49
C GLY A 25 -12.93 17.28 -0.08
N ALA A 26 -12.75 17.46 -1.37
CA ALA A 26 -11.49 17.17 -2.03
C ALA A 26 -11.08 18.24 -3.05
N LEU A 27 -11.27 19.55 -2.73
CA LEU A 27 -10.70 20.64 -3.53
C LEU A 27 -9.20 20.43 -3.74
N ASP A 28 -8.47 20.04 -2.69
CA ASP A 28 -7.06 19.71 -2.75
C ASP A 28 -6.75 18.51 -3.66
N VAL A 29 -7.58 17.48 -3.67
CA VAL A 29 -7.43 16.32 -4.58
C VAL A 29 -7.60 16.73 -6.02
N LYS A 30 -8.62 17.53 -6.32
CA LYS A 30 -8.85 18.06 -7.68
C LYS A 30 -7.68 18.92 -8.15
N GLU A 31 -7.23 19.86 -7.31
CA GLU A 31 -6.06 20.70 -7.60
C GLU A 31 -4.80 19.86 -7.83
N ARG A 32 -4.57 18.83 -7.01
CA ARG A 32 -3.43 17.92 -7.15
C ARG A 32 -3.48 17.10 -8.43
N ILE A 33 -4.66 16.65 -8.87
CA ILE A 33 -4.85 15.96 -10.15
C ILE A 33 -4.64 16.92 -11.32
N GLN A 34 -5.17 18.14 -11.23
CA GLN A 34 -5.10 19.15 -12.30
C GLN A 34 -3.75 19.85 -12.41
N ASN A 35 -2.87 19.69 -11.43
CA ASN A 35 -1.57 20.34 -11.45
C ASN A 35 -0.73 19.87 -12.64
N PRO A 36 -0.36 20.77 -13.58
CA PRO A 36 0.37 20.41 -14.80
C PRO A 36 1.80 19.88 -14.53
N ASN A 37 2.33 20.13 -13.33
CA ASN A 37 3.63 19.61 -12.89
C ASN A 37 3.55 18.17 -12.39
N THR A 38 2.35 17.65 -12.10
CA THR A 38 2.16 16.27 -11.64
C THR A 38 2.42 15.31 -12.81
N LYS A 39 3.48 14.51 -12.69
CA LYS A 39 3.87 13.48 -13.66
C LYS A 39 3.32 12.11 -13.30
N VAL A 40 3.16 11.85 -12.01
CA VAL A 40 2.66 10.58 -11.50
C VAL A 40 1.56 10.83 -10.49
N ILE A 41 0.49 10.06 -10.58
CA ILE A 41 -0.59 10.00 -9.58
C ILE A 41 -0.61 8.58 -9.03
N VAL A 42 -0.42 8.46 -7.72
CA VAL A 42 -0.47 7.18 -7.02
C VAL A 42 -1.76 7.11 -6.23
N LEU A 43 -2.59 6.13 -6.54
CA LEU A 43 -3.80 5.82 -5.79
C LEU A 43 -3.47 4.76 -4.76
N THR A 44 -3.88 4.94 -3.51
CA THR A 44 -3.63 3.99 -2.41
C THR A 44 -4.84 3.90 -1.48
N GLU A 45 -5.01 2.75 -0.82
CA GLU A 45 -6.01 2.59 0.25
C GLU A 45 -5.53 3.16 1.58
N ASP A 46 -4.22 3.43 1.71
CA ASP A 46 -3.63 3.94 2.94
C ASP A 46 -3.93 5.43 3.13
N GLU A 47 -4.49 5.77 4.29
CA GLU A 47 -4.67 7.17 4.72
C GLU A 47 -3.31 7.82 5.05
N ILE A 48 -2.42 7.04 5.69
CA ILE A 48 -1.08 7.48 6.06
C ILE A 48 -0.12 7.14 4.93
N THR A 49 0.20 8.11 4.10
CA THR A 49 1.01 7.92 2.89
C THR A 49 2.51 7.98 3.12
N THR A 50 2.98 8.30 4.33
CA THR A 50 4.41 8.43 4.66
C THR A 50 5.22 7.16 4.33
N PRO A 51 4.79 5.93 4.68
CA PRO A 51 5.52 4.73 4.30
C PRO A 51 5.64 4.56 2.78
N LEU A 52 4.53 4.71 2.07
CA LEU A 52 4.51 4.60 0.62
C LEU A 52 5.38 5.67 -0.05
N SER A 53 5.37 6.91 0.46
CA SER A 53 6.24 7.99 -0.02
C SER A 53 7.72 7.63 0.07
N ALA A 54 8.14 7.01 1.18
CA ALA A 54 9.53 6.59 1.36
C ALA A 54 9.94 5.51 0.34
N VAL A 55 9.07 4.53 0.07
CA VAL A 55 9.31 3.47 -0.92
C VAL A 55 9.35 4.05 -2.35
N LEU A 56 8.42 4.94 -2.70
CA LEU A 56 8.39 5.61 -3.99
C LEU A 56 9.67 6.43 -4.22
N GLN A 57 10.06 7.27 -3.25
CA GLN A 57 11.28 8.07 -3.32
C GLN A 57 12.52 7.18 -3.45
N SER A 58 12.61 6.08 -2.70
CA SER A 58 13.69 5.10 -2.80
C SER A 58 13.77 4.44 -4.18
N SER A 59 12.64 4.33 -4.86
CA SER A 59 12.49 3.74 -6.20
C SER A 59 12.67 4.75 -7.34
N GLY A 60 13.03 6.01 -7.02
CA GLY A 60 13.37 7.03 -8.01
C GLY A 60 12.23 7.98 -8.39
N PHE A 61 11.12 7.99 -7.64
CA PHE A 61 10.06 8.97 -7.86
C PHE A 61 10.44 10.34 -7.32
N ASP A 62 10.24 11.38 -8.12
CA ASP A 62 10.30 12.77 -7.69
C ASP A 62 8.99 13.13 -6.98
N LEU A 63 9.03 13.19 -5.64
CA LEU A 63 7.83 13.47 -4.84
C LEU A 63 7.24 14.86 -5.09
N ALA A 64 8.02 15.82 -5.59
CA ALA A 64 7.50 17.14 -5.98
C ALA A 64 6.61 17.07 -7.25
N LYS A 65 6.76 16.01 -8.03
CA LYS A 65 5.98 15.75 -9.25
C LYS A 65 5.07 14.52 -9.12
N THR A 66 4.96 13.95 -7.91
CA THR A 66 4.13 12.77 -7.60
C THR A 66 3.03 13.16 -6.64
N SER A 67 1.79 12.93 -7.02
CA SER A 67 0.63 13.11 -6.17
C SER A 67 0.17 11.77 -5.62
N ILE A 68 0.22 11.57 -4.30
CA ILE A 68 -0.28 10.36 -3.65
C ILE A 68 -1.67 10.67 -3.11
N LEU A 69 -2.67 9.94 -3.59
CA LEU A 69 -4.07 10.16 -3.29
C LEU A 69 -4.63 8.97 -2.52
N PRO A 70 -4.90 9.13 -1.21
CA PRO A 70 -5.69 8.16 -0.47
C PRO A 70 -7.08 8.01 -1.10
N SER A 71 -7.51 6.78 -1.32
CA SER A 71 -8.79 6.50 -1.94
C SER A 71 -9.36 5.21 -1.40
N PHE A 72 -10.49 5.29 -0.73
CA PHE A 72 -11.12 4.13 -0.10
C PHE A 72 -11.67 3.14 -1.13
N GLY A 73 -11.47 1.85 -0.88
CA GLY A 73 -12.08 0.77 -1.65
C GLY A 73 -11.45 0.50 -3.02
N LEU A 74 -10.18 0.86 -3.24
CA LEU A 74 -9.45 0.58 -4.48
C LEU A 74 -9.24 -0.91 -4.77
N SER A 75 -9.36 -1.78 -3.76
CA SER A 75 -9.41 -3.23 -3.94
C SER A 75 -10.58 -3.66 -4.83
N ALA A 76 -11.67 -2.88 -4.86
CA ALA A 76 -12.83 -3.15 -5.70
C ALA A 76 -12.70 -2.47 -7.06
N MET A 77 -12.47 -3.24 -8.12
CA MET A 77 -12.36 -2.76 -9.51
C MET A 77 -13.54 -1.86 -9.97
N LYS A 78 -14.71 -2.05 -9.35
CA LYS A 78 -15.90 -1.23 -9.64
C LYS A 78 -15.73 0.24 -9.25
N GLN A 79 -14.95 0.52 -8.20
CA GLN A 79 -14.67 1.88 -7.72
C GLN A 79 -13.43 2.47 -8.41
N LEU A 80 -12.44 1.63 -8.70
CA LEU A 80 -11.20 2.06 -9.33
C LEU A 80 -11.41 2.58 -10.77
N ARG A 81 -12.22 1.91 -11.57
CA ARG A 81 -12.41 2.26 -12.99
C ARG A 81 -12.92 3.70 -13.20
N PRO A 82 -13.99 4.17 -12.54
CA PRO A 82 -14.46 5.55 -12.69
C PRO A 82 -13.39 6.57 -12.29
N LEU A 83 -12.67 6.33 -11.20
CA LEU A 83 -11.62 7.21 -10.71
C LEU A 83 -10.45 7.32 -11.72
N VAL A 84 -9.99 6.19 -12.24
CA VAL A 84 -8.94 6.17 -13.28
C VAL A 84 -9.38 6.93 -14.52
N ASN A 85 -10.61 6.69 -15.02
CA ASN A 85 -11.15 7.38 -16.20
C ASN A 85 -11.21 8.90 -15.97
N MET A 86 -11.62 9.34 -14.80
CA MET A 86 -11.66 10.76 -14.45
C MET A 86 -10.26 11.37 -14.46
N ILE A 87 -9.28 10.70 -13.82
CA ILE A 87 -7.90 11.18 -13.79
C ILE A 87 -7.33 11.26 -15.21
N GLN A 88 -7.53 10.23 -16.04
CA GLN A 88 -7.05 10.21 -17.43
C GLN A 88 -7.66 11.32 -18.29
N LYS A 89 -8.92 11.68 -18.05
CA LYS A 89 -9.57 12.83 -18.71
C LYS A 89 -9.00 14.17 -18.23
N THR A 90 -8.72 14.29 -16.92
CA THR A 90 -8.30 15.55 -16.30
C THR A 90 -6.82 15.81 -16.49
N ASN A 91 -5.97 14.79 -16.39
CA ASN A 91 -4.51 14.86 -16.58
C ASN A 91 -4.02 13.70 -17.44
N PRO A 92 -4.23 13.75 -18.77
CA PRO A 92 -3.92 12.63 -19.67
C PRO A 92 -2.42 12.34 -19.80
N LYS A 93 -1.56 13.24 -19.32
CA LYS A 93 -0.09 13.06 -19.37
C LYS A 93 0.47 12.38 -18.12
N ALA A 94 -0.28 12.38 -17.02
CA ALA A 94 0.18 11.75 -15.80
C ALA A 94 0.14 10.22 -15.91
N LYS A 95 1.19 9.57 -15.45
CA LYS A 95 1.17 8.13 -15.20
C LYS A 95 0.35 7.84 -13.95
N ILE A 96 -0.45 6.80 -13.97
CA ILE A 96 -1.23 6.38 -12.81
C ILE A 96 -0.65 5.08 -12.28
N VAL A 97 -0.34 5.05 -10.99
CA VAL A 97 0.05 3.86 -10.25
C VAL A 97 -1.08 3.54 -9.26
N VAL A 98 -1.48 2.29 -9.16
CA VAL A 98 -2.45 1.84 -8.17
C VAL A 98 -1.75 0.94 -7.17
N HIS A 99 -1.61 1.42 -5.96
CA HIS A 99 -1.03 0.68 -4.84
C HIS A 99 -2.11 -0.01 -4.03
N ARG A 100 -1.82 -1.24 -3.65
CA ARG A 100 -2.54 -1.94 -2.58
C ARG A 100 -1.59 -2.78 -1.76
N ASP A 101 -1.95 -3.02 -0.52
CA ASP A 101 -1.31 -4.04 0.28
C ASP A 101 -1.66 -5.44 -0.22
N ARG A 102 -0.71 -6.34 -0.07
CA ARG A 102 -0.93 -7.74 -0.41
C ARG A 102 -1.95 -8.40 0.53
N ASP A 103 -1.97 -7.99 1.80
CA ASP A 103 -2.81 -8.52 2.86
C ASP A 103 -2.72 -10.06 2.96
N PHE A 104 -3.82 -10.73 2.57
CA PHE A 104 -4.00 -12.17 2.65
C PHE A 104 -4.09 -12.83 1.25
N LEU A 105 -3.68 -12.10 0.20
CA LEU A 105 -3.75 -12.58 -1.18
C LEU A 105 -2.63 -13.58 -1.49
N PHE A 106 -2.98 -14.61 -2.23
CA PHE A 106 -2.04 -15.53 -2.84
C PHE A 106 -1.42 -14.95 -4.10
N ASP A 107 -0.34 -15.57 -4.59
CA ASP A 107 0.38 -15.06 -5.76
C ASP A 107 -0.50 -15.01 -7.01
N ASP A 108 -1.33 -16.00 -7.23
CA ASP A 108 -2.29 -16.05 -8.33
C ASP A 108 -3.35 -14.94 -8.22
N GLU A 109 -3.90 -14.70 -7.04
CA GLU A 109 -4.86 -13.60 -6.80
C GLU A 109 -4.21 -12.21 -6.98
N VAL A 110 -2.94 -12.07 -6.57
CA VAL A 110 -2.16 -10.85 -6.81
C VAL A 110 -2.00 -10.62 -8.31
N GLU A 111 -1.63 -11.66 -9.08
CA GLU A 111 -1.45 -11.52 -10.53
C GLU A 111 -2.78 -11.28 -11.25
N GLU A 112 -3.86 -11.93 -10.85
CA GLU A 112 -5.20 -11.65 -11.37
C GLU A 112 -5.58 -10.18 -11.18
N TRP A 113 -5.35 -9.65 -9.97
CA TRP A 113 -5.62 -8.25 -9.68
C TRP A 113 -4.74 -7.32 -10.52
N LYS A 114 -3.44 -7.59 -10.63
CA LYS A 114 -2.51 -6.80 -11.45
C LYS A 114 -2.94 -6.79 -12.93
N VAL A 115 -3.35 -7.95 -13.47
CA VAL A 115 -3.86 -8.04 -14.84
C VAL A 115 -5.12 -7.20 -15.02
N ALA A 116 -6.05 -7.25 -14.06
CA ALA A 116 -7.27 -6.47 -14.09
C ALA A 116 -7.00 -4.95 -14.05
N VAL A 117 -6.03 -4.51 -13.23
CA VAL A 117 -5.60 -3.10 -13.13
C VAL A 117 -4.92 -2.65 -14.43
N ARG A 118 -4.01 -3.45 -15.00
CA ARG A 118 -3.35 -3.12 -16.28
C ARG A 118 -4.33 -2.93 -17.43
N LYS A 119 -5.47 -3.64 -17.43
CA LYS A 119 -6.55 -3.45 -18.43
C LYS A 119 -7.18 -2.05 -18.37
N LEU A 120 -6.96 -1.28 -17.32
CA LEU A 120 -7.37 0.13 -17.21
C LEU A 120 -6.31 1.09 -17.79
N GLY A 121 -5.18 0.59 -18.29
CA GLY A 121 -4.07 1.40 -18.78
C GLY A 121 -3.24 2.06 -17.67
N VAL A 122 -3.21 1.46 -16.47
CA VAL A 122 -2.46 1.96 -15.30
C VAL A 122 -1.54 0.89 -14.73
N GLU A 123 -0.55 1.31 -13.94
CA GLU A 123 0.46 0.42 -13.40
C GLU A 123 0.05 -0.08 -11.99
N PRO A 124 -0.09 -1.39 -11.78
CA PRO A 124 -0.35 -1.94 -10.46
C PRO A 124 0.93 -2.03 -9.64
N TYR A 125 0.86 -1.66 -8.39
CA TYR A 125 1.88 -1.94 -7.39
C TYR A 125 1.24 -2.66 -6.19
N VAL A 126 1.70 -3.88 -5.90
CA VAL A 126 1.30 -4.66 -4.72
C VAL A 126 2.53 -4.88 -3.87
N THR A 127 2.44 -4.62 -2.58
CA THR A 127 3.54 -4.83 -1.64
C THR A 127 4.05 -6.27 -1.72
N SER A 128 5.37 -6.44 -1.65
CA SER A 128 5.98 -7.78 -1.67
C SER A 128 5.70 -8.58 -0.39
N GLY A 129 5.50 -7.87 0.71
CA GLY A 129 5.07 -8.41 1.99
C GLY A 129 3.59 -8.19 2.24
N ARG A 130 3.12 -8.50 3.45
CA ARG A 130 1.71 -8.41 3.86
C ARG A 130 1.14 -6.99 3.67
N ASP A 131 1.87 -6.00 4.12
CA ASP A 131 1.54 -4.58 4.07
C ASP A 131 2.78 -3.74 3.75
N ILE A 132 2.61 -2.46 3.50
CA ILE A 132 3.74 -1.56 3.18
C ILE A 132 4.74 -1.51 4.33
N GLU A 133 4.32 -1.63 5.57
CA GLU A 133 5.17 -1.61 6.75
C GLU A 133 6.13 -2.80 6.80
N SER A 134 5.77 -3.94 6.22
CA SER A 134 6.66 -5.11 6.15
C SER A 134 7.97 -4.82 5.40
N THR A 135 7.95 -3.88 4.45
CA THR A 135 9.12 -3.42 3.70
C THR A 135 10.18 -2.78 4.61
N PHE A 136 9.74 -2.17 5.71
CA PHE A 136 10.61 -1.50 6.68
C PHE A 136 11.21 -2.42 7.74
N LEU A 137 10.84 -3.70 7.76
CA LEU A 137 11.55 -4.71 8.56
C LEU A 137 12.86 -5.13 7.89
N ASN A 138 13.63 -4.15 7.46
CA ASN A 138 14.88 -4.28 6.73
C ASN A 138 16.04 -3.79 7.59
N ALA A 139 16.90 -4.71 8.01
CA ALA A 139 18.01 -4.40 8.92
C ALA A 139 19.01 -3.39 8.35
N ALA A 140 19.28 -3.42 7.04
CA ALA A 140 20.18 -2.48 6.38
C ALA A 140 19.58 -1.07 6.37
N GLN A 141 18.28 -0.95 6.04
CA GLN A 141 17.52 0.29 6.12
C GLN A 141 17.54 0.88 7.53
N LEU A 142 17.18 0.07 8.51
CA LEU A 142 17.09 0.51 9.91
C LEU A 142 18.45 0.96 10.44
N SER A 143 19.52 0.25 10.10
CA SER A 143 20.89 0.65 10.49
C SER A 143 21.36 1.93 9.81
N GLN A 144 21.01 2.13 8.56
CA GLN A 144 21.35 3.38 7.84
C GLN A 144 20.69 4.61 8.49
N LEU A 145 19.44 4.46 8.95
CA LEU A 145 18.70 5.55 9.59
C LEU A 145 19.01 5.71 11.09
N ASN A 146 19.52 4.67 11.73
CA ASN A 146 19.83 4.63 13.15
C ASN A 146 21.25 4.06 13.35
N PRO A 147 22.30 4.86 13.08
CA PRO A 147 23.68 4.38 12.94
C PRO A 147 24.31 3.87 14.27
N GLU A 148 23.64 4.04 15.38
CA GLU A 148 24.05 3.49 16.67
C GLU A 148 23.96 1.96 16.74
N LEU A 149 23.19 1.33 15.85
CA LEU A 149 23.10 -0.13 15.74
C LEU A 149 23.52 -0.60 14.34
N LYS A 150 24.38 -1.60 14.31
CA LYS A 150 24.77 -2.30 13.08
C LYS A 150 23.63 -3.17 12.55
N PRO A 151 23.59 -3.49 11.25
CA PRO A 151 22.53 -4.30 10.62
C PRO A 151 22.30 -5.62 11.35
N GLU A 152 23.37 -6.28 11.85
CA GLU A 152 23.25 -7.58 12.54
C GLU A 152 22.47 -7.49 13.85
N ARG A 153 22.49 -6.33 14.49
CA ARG A 153 21.70 -6.09 15.73
C ARG A 153 20.23 -5.88 15.39
N PHE A 154 19.94 -5.15 14.34
CA PHE A 154 18.56 -5.03 13.84
C PHE A 154 18.02 -6.37 13.36
N GLU A 155 18.85 -7.17 12.69
CA GLU A 155 18.51 -8.52 12.28
C GLU A 155 18.07 -9.39 13.46
N LYS A 156 18.86 -9.38 14.54
CA LYS A 156 18.53 -10.11 15.78
C LYS A 156 17.26 -9.57 16.43
N LEU A 157 17.09 -8.24 16.47
CA LEU A 157 15.90 -7.60 17.04
C LEU A 157 14.63 -8.00 16.29
N ILE A 158 14.64 -7.89 14.96
CA ILE A 158 13.51 -8.26 14.11
C ILE A 158 13.18 -9.75 14.25
N SER A 159 14.21 -10.61 14.22
CA SER A 159 14.03 -12.07 14.36
C SER A 159 13.48 -12.45 15.72
N LYS A 160 13.97 -11.83 16.80
CA LYS A 160 13.45 -12.07 18.16
C LYS A 160 11.98 -11.66 18.25
N VAL A 161 11.67 -10.41 17.90
CA VAL A 161 10.30 -9.87 18.01
C VAL A 161 9.34 -10.64 17.09
N GLY A 162 9.77 -10.98 15.88
CA GLY A 162 9.00 -11.79 14.95
C GLY A 162 8.72 -13.20 15.48
N GLY A 163 9.72 -13.81 16.16
CA GLY A 163 9.56 -15.11 16.81
C GLY A 163 8.58 -15.04 17.98
N ASP A 164 8.69 -14.00 18.83
CA ASP A 164 7.77 -13.78 19.95
C ASP A 164 6.32 -13.57 19.49
N LEU A 165 6.13 -12.97 18.33
CA LEU A 165 4.81 -12.68 17.74
C LEU A 165 4.35 -13.71 16.68
N HIS A 166 5.11 -14.77 16.47
CA HIS A 166 4.86 -15.74 15.37
C HIS A 166 3.42 -16.29 15.41
N LEU A 167 2.99 -16.82 16.56
CA LEU A 167 1.65 -17.39 16.71
C LEU A 167 0.54 -16.33 16.51
N ALA A 168 0.72 -15.15 17.07
CA ALA A 168 -0.24 -14.06 16.91
C ALA A 168 -0.37 -13.64 15.45
N THR A 169 0.75 -13.56 14.73
CA THR A 169 0.79 -13.23 13.30
C THR A 169 0.11 -14.31 12.46
N GLN A 170 0.32 -15.59 12.81
CA GLN A 170 -0.32 -16.72 12.13
C GLN A 170 -1.85 -16.70 12.32
N VAL A 171 -2.30 -16.51 13.57
CA VAL A 171 -3.74 -16.44 13.90
C VAL A 171 -4.40 -15.27 13.14
N ASP A 172 -3.76 -14.12 13.13
CA ASP A 172 -4.27 -12.93 12.45
C ASP A 172 -4.35 -13.15 10.92
N TYR A 173 -3.34 -13.80 10.33
CA TYR A 173 -3.38 -14.17 8.92
C TYR A 173 -4.54 -15.12 8.61
N VAL A 174 -4.69 -16.20 9.38
CA VAL A 174 -5.77 -17.19 9.19
C VAL A 174 -7.14 -16.52 9.26
N ASN A 175 -7.37 -15.69 10.30
CA ASN A 175 -8.64 -14.99 10.47
C ASN A 175 -8.91 -14.02 9.31
N GLY A 176 -7.92 -13.23 8.94
CA GLY A 176 -8.06 -12.28 7.84
C GLY A 176 -8.31 -12.99 6.49
N ARG A 177 -7.65 -14.12 6.22
CA ARG A 177 -7.90 -14.93 5.03
C ARG A 177 -9.30 -15.51 5.02
N ILE A 178 -9.78 -16.03 6.15
CA ILE A 178 -11.16 -16.52 6.31
C ILE A 178 -12.17 -15.41 5.99
N ASP A 179 -11.97 -14.22 6.56
CA ASP A 179 -12.87 -13.08 6.35
C ASP A 179 -12.84 -12.60 4.89
N TYR A 180 -11.67 -12.61 4.26
CA TYR A 180 -11.52 -12.28 2.85
C TYR A 180 -12.31 -13.25 1.95
N LEU A 181 -12.18 -14.57 2.15
CA LEU A 181 -12.90 -15.59 1.39
C LEU A 181 -14.42 -15.50 1.61
N ARG A 182 -14.86 -15.29 2.85
CA ARG A 182 -16.27 -15.09 3.16
C ARG A 182 -16.88 -13.90 2.44
N LYS A 183 -16.15 -12.77 2.37
CA LYS A 183 -16.58 -11.57 1.62
C LYS A 183 -16.69 -11.83 0.12
N LYS A 184 -15.91 -12.76 -0.42
CA LYS A 184 -16.00 -13.23 -1.80
C LYS A 184 -17.14 -14.23 -2.04
N GLY A 185 -17.77 -14.75 -0.98
CA GLY A 185 -18.76 -15.83 -1.08
C GLY A 185 -18.16 -17.21 -1.31
N GLU A 186 -16.87 -17.38 -1.04
CA GLU A 186 -16.15 -18.64 -1.23
C GLU A 186 -16.28 -19.56 -0.01
N GLN A 187 -16.18 -20.89 -0.25
CA GLN A 187 -16.15 -21.85 0.84
C GLN A 187 -14.85 -21.74 1.64
N VAL A 188 -14.96 -21.80 2.95
CA VAL A 188 -13.85 -21.67 3.87
C VAL A 188 -13.50 -23.02 4.49
N ASN A 189 -12.25 -23.45 4.30
CA ASN A 189 -11.65 -24.56 5.03
C ASN A 189 -10.55 -24.03 5.97
N ALA A 190 -10.89 -23.79 7.22
CA ALA A 190 -9.98 -23.20 8.21
C ALA A 190 -8.71 -24.04 8.42
N GLY A 191 -8.82 -25.38 8.34
CA GLY A 191 -7.66 -26.28 8.47
C GLY A 191 -6.68 -26.14 7.31
N ALA A 192 -7.17 -26.06 6.08
CA ALA A 192 -6.34 -25.83 4.90
C ALA A 192 -5.66 -24.45 4.94
N ILE A 193 -6.41 -23.41 5.32
CA ILE A 193 -5.87 -22.05 5.48
C ILE A 193 -4.79 -22.01 6.57
N SER A 194 -4.99 -22.71 7.69
CA SER A 194 -3.99 -22.76 8.76
C SER A 194 -2.70 -23.48 8.32
N ALA A 195 -2.82 -24.59 7.60
CA ALA A 195 -1.67 -25.32 7.06
C ALA A 195 -0.89 -24.46 6.05
N GLU A 196 -1.60 -23.75 5.20
CA GLU A 196 -1.01 -22.83 4.23
C GLU A 196 -0.34 -21.63 4.91
N ALA A 197 -0.97 -21.01 5.90
CA ALA A 197 -0.37 -19.93 6.70
C ALA A 197 0.94 -20.40 7.32
N THR A 198 0.99 -21.58 7.89
CA THR A 198 2.22 -22.18 8.46
C THR A 198 3.32 -22.31 7.42
N LYS A 199 3.00 -22.84 6.25
CA LYS A 199 3.94 -22.99 5.14
C LYS A 199 4.42 -21.61 4.65
N SER A 200 3.50 -20.70 4.40
CA SER A 200 3.81 -19.36 3.90
C SER A 200 4.68 -18.55 4.86
N ILE A 201 4.45 -18.67 6.17
CA ILE A 201 5.31 -18.04 7.18
C ILE A 201 6.70 -18.65 7.16
N ALA A 202 6.81 -19.99 7.03
CA ALA A 202 8.10 -20.65 6.93
C ALA A 202 8.87 -20.25 5.66
N ASP A 203 8.19 -20.18 4.52
CA ASP A 203 8.81 -19.88 3.22
C ASP A 203 9.15 -18.39 3.02
N ASN A 204 8.32 -17.49 3.54
CA ASN A 204 8.43 -16.05 3.29
C ASN A 204 8.94 -15.24 4.48
N GLY A 205 9.00 -15.84 5.68
CA GLY A 205 9.57 -15.23 6.87
C GLY A 205 9.02 -13.82 7.14
N ARG A 206 9.87 -12.80 7.00
CA ARG A 206 9.54 -11.40 7.29
C ARG A 206 8.45 -10.78 6.43
N LYS A 207 8.18 -11.31 5.25
CA LYS A 207 7.08 -10.81 4.40
C LYS A 207 5.71 -10.94 5.06
N PHE A 208 5.59 -11.86 6.04
CA PHE A 208 4.40 -12.01 6.88
C PHE A 208 4.35 -11.06 8.06
N TYR A 209 5.48 -10.44 8.39
CA TYR A 209 5.55 -9.49 9.49
C TYR A 209 5.13 -8.12 8.97
N GLY A 210 3.92 -7.70 9.27
CA GLY A 210 3.42 -6.40 8.90
C GLY A 210 3.60 -5.37 10.02
N LYS A 211 2.74 -4.37 10.00
CA LYS A 211 2.76 -3.25 10.96
C LYS A 211 2.77 -3.66 12.43
N THR A 212 2.21 -4.83 12.78
CA THR A 212 2.21 -5.33 14.16
C THR A 212 3.62 -5.62 14.64
N VAL A 213 4.42 -6.34 13.83
CA VAL A 213 5.81 -6.64 14.19
C VAL A 213 6.66 -5.36 14.13
N LEU A 214 6.47 -4.50 13.14
CA LEU A 214 7.20 -3.23 13.05
C LEU A 214 6.93 -2.34 14.28
N ARG A 215 5.69 -2.27 14.73
CA ARG A 215 5.32 -1.55 15.97
C ARG A 215 6.05 -2.11 17.18
N ALA A 216 6.09 -3.44 17.31
CA ALA A 216 6.77 -4.10 18.42
C ALA A 216 8.29 -3.92 18.37
N VAL A 217 8.91 -3.97 17.18
CA VAL A 217 10.34 -3.64 16.97
C VAL A 217 10.64 -2.22 17.41
N ARG A 218 9.79 -1.24 17.02
CA ARG A 218 9.92 0.16 17.45
C ARG A 218 9.81 0.31 18.97
N GLY A 219 8.85 -0.37 19.59
CA GLY A 219 8.66 -0.34 21.04
C GLY A 219 9.84 -0.95 21.79
N GLN A 220 10.36 -2.09 21.32
CA GLN A 220 11.52 -2.72 21.94
C GLN A 220 12.78 -1.85 21.77
N PHE A 221 13.00 -1.28 20.58
CA PHE A 221 14.11 -0.36 20.36
C PHE A 221 14.04 0.86 21.30
N GLN A 222 12.87 1.48 21.43
CA GLN A 222 12.67 2.62 22.33
C GLN A 222 12.97 2.24 23.79
N LYS A 223 12.52 1.05 24.22
CA LYS A 223 12.80 0.54 25.59
C LYS A 223 14.29 0.34 25.83
N ASP A 224 15.01 -0.19 24.83
CA ASP A 224 16.42 -0.54 24.97
C ASP A 224 17.36 0.68 24.84
N HIS A 225 16.94 1.72 24.08
CA HIS A 225 17.79 2.86 23.73
C HIS A 225 17.27 4.23 24.17
N GLY A 226 16.08 4.29 24.78
CA GLY A 226 15.50 5.55 25.28
C GLY A 226 15.07 6.54 24.21
N LYS A 227 15.03 6.14 22.92
CA LYS A 227 14.68 7.01 21.79
C LYS A 227 13.83 6.28 20.75
N ASN A 228 13.13 7.05 19.93
CA ASN A 228 12.31 6.52 18.86
C ASN A 228 13.17 5.99 17.71
N LEU A 229 12.79 4.81 17.19
CA LEU A 229 13.36 4.26 15.96
C LEU A 229 12.89 5.09 14.74
N ILE A 230 13.84 5.60 13.95
CA ILE A 230 13.56 6.23 12.66
C ILE A 230 13.33 5.11 11.63
N VAL A 231 12.19 5.15 10.94
CA VAL A 231 11.77 4.07 10.04
C VAL A 231 11.44 4.60 8.63
N TYR A 232 10.53 5.56 8.54
CA TYR A 232 9.92 5.98 7.29
C TYR A 232 10.74 7.07 6.59
N SER A 233 11.91 6.69 6.06
CA SER A 233 12.75 7.56 5.24
C SER A 233 13.27 6.80 4.03
N ALA A 234 13.46 7.50 2.93
CA ALA A 234 13.99 6.90 1.70
C ALA A 234 15.42 6.42 1.87
N SER A 235 15.74 5.28 1.27
CA SER A 235 17.09 4.75 1.17
C SER A 235 17.21 3.76 0.01
N ALA A 236 18.46 3.49 -0.41
CA ALA A 236 18.71 2.49 -1.44
C ALA A 236 18.23 1.06 -1.07
N ALA A 237 18.15 0.75 0.23
CA ALA A 237 17.69 -0.55 0.73
C ALA A 237 16.18 -0.78 0.58
N LEU A 238 15.40 0.27 0.33
CA LEU A 238 13.95 0.20 0.10
C LEU A 238 13.56 0.24 -1.38
N LYS A 239 14.54 0.31 -2.28
CA LYS A 239 14.27 0.36 -3.71
C LYS A 239 13.47 -0.85 -4.15
N ASP A 240 12.36 -0.60 -4.84
CA ASP A 240 11.56 -1.60 -5.55
C ASP A 240 11.81 -1.46 -7.07
N ASP A 241 12.29 -2.54 -7.69
CA ASP A 241 12.68 -2.48 -9.10
C ASP A 241 11.47 -2.32 -10.03
N SER A 242 10.29 -2.83 -9.67
CA SER A 242 9.07 -2.65 -10.46
C SER A 242 8.63 -1.19 -10.47
N LEU A 243 8.69 -0.52 -9.33
CA LEU A 243 8.47 0.92 -9.22
C LEU A 243 9.56 1.72 -9.94
N GLY A 244 10.82 1.28 -9.84
CA GLY A 244 11.95 1.90 -10.55
C GLY A 244 11.73 1.98 -12.06
N VAL A 245 11.19 0.94 -12.68
CA VAL A 245 10.84 0.94 -14.11
C VAL A 245 9.74 1.98 -14.43
N VAL A 246 8.76 2.12 -13.54
CA VAL A 246 7.69 3.13 -13.71
C VAL A 246 8.25 4.55 -13.58
N ALA A 247 9.11 4.78 -12.58
CA ALA A 247 9.76 6.08 -12.37
C ALA A 247 10.59 6.50 -13.59
N GLN A 248 11.44 5.62 -14.14
CA GLN A 248 12.23 5.89 -15.34
C GLN A 248 11.40 6.27 -16.56
N LYS A 249 10.18 5.75 -16.69
CA LYS A 249 9.28 6.10 -17.79
C LYS A 249 8.49 7.40 -17.57
N ALA A 250 8.49 7.91 -16.33
CA ALA A 250 7.69 9.08 -15.96
C ALA A 250 8.53 10.36 -15.82
N PHE A 251 9.80 10.23 -15.42
CA PHE A 251 10.75 11.32 -15.16
C PHE A 251 11.95 11.28 -16.09
#